data_980854b527c9fdfbe3d04d79d5adeaf7
#
_entry.id   980854b527c9fdfbe3d04d79d5adeaf7
#
_cell.length_a   1.000
_cell.length_b   1.000
_cell.length_c   1.000
_cell.angle_alpha   90.00
_cell.angle_beta   90.00
_cell.angle_gamma   90.00
#
_symmetry.space_group_name_H-M   'P 1'
#
loop_
_entity.id
_entity.type
_entity.pdbx_description
1 polymer ?
#
loop_
_entity_poly.entity_id
_entity_poly.type
_entity_poly.pdbx_seq_one_letter_code
_entity_poly.pdbx_strand_id
1 'polypeptide(L)'
;MGLILAGFTFCDPSSEKVIDEGIVEYDSKVVDDKHPLAGLAPSSATLKFKKDKFLIEMSTMGMFNTMFMCDLQTKTLTQMVKFMDVKQACIEDENAIRKENDNYKLKIEETSETKEIAGYKCNRLKVTMVSDPTIVFDAYYTKDMGMEAVNSLSPYAGVKGMLMQYRLKKMGMEMQFTARCVKKADVADNSFEVPAYFKIVSQEEMKKFFDGLQ
;
A
#
# COMPACT_ATOMS: atom_id res chain seq x y z
N MET A 1 -18.65 -30.69 27.65
CA MET A 1 -17.27 -30.17 27.61
C MET A 1 -16.86 -30.11 26.13
N GLY A 2 -17.14 -28.94 25.49
CA GLY A 2 -16.95 -28.77 24.06
C GLY A 2 -15.57 -28.13 23.82
N LEU A 3 -14.73 -28.82 23.06
CA LEU A 3 -13.42 -28.33 22.63
C LEU A 3 -13.65 -27.31 21.51
N ILE A 4 -13.40 -26.04 21.75
CA ILE A 4 -13.33 -25.00 20.71
C ILE A 4 -11.97 -25.15 20.04
N LEU A 5 -11.92 -25.78 18.85
CA LEU A 5 -10.76 -25.72 17.97
C LEU A 5 -10.67 -24.29 17.43
N ALA A 6 -9.76 -23.48 17.97
CA ALA A 6 -9.32 -22.25 17.36
C ALA A 6 -8.60 -22.62 16.05
N GLY A 7 -9.27 -22.38 14.92
CA GLY A 7 -8.66 -22.54 13.61
C GLY A 7 -7.56 -21.52 13.41
N PHE A 8 -6.31 -21.94 13.58
CA PHE A 8 -5.17 -21.20 13.06
C PHE A 8 -5.22 -21.26 11.53
N THR A 9 -5.63 -20.19 10.89
CA THR A 9 -5.44 -20.02 9.46
C THR A 9 -3.95 -19.89 9.20
N PHE A 10 -3.29 -21.00 8.90
CA PHE A 10 -1.94 -20.98 8.36
C PHE A 10 -2.00 -20.30 6.99
N CYS A 11 -1.18 -19.27 6.79
CA CYS A 11 -0.83 -18.79 5.48
C CYS A 11 0.02 -19.87 4.80
N ASP A 12 -0.62 -20.68 3.96
CA ASP A 12 0.09 -21.67 3.16
C ASP A 12 0.68 -20.93 1.95
N PRO A 13 2.01 -20.89 1.78
CA PRO A 13 2.60 -20.30 0.59
C PRO A 13 2.13 -21.11 -0.60
N SER A 14 1.37 -20.48 -1.51
CA SER A 14 0.87 -21.17 -2.70
C SER A 14 2.04 -21.74 -3.48
N SER A 15 1.97 -23.01 -3.86
CA SER A 15 2.98 -23.67 -4.68
C SER A 15 3.08 -23.11 -6.12
N GLU A 16 2.17 -22.24 -6.53
CA GLU A 16 2.18 -21.57 -7.82
C GLU A 16 3.02 -20.28 -7.73
N LYS A 17 4.11 -20.25 -8.49
CA LYS A 17 5.10 -19.15 -8.50
C LYS A 17 4.59 -17.83 -9.10
N VAL A 18 3.48 -17.81 -9.81
CA VAL A 18 2.94 -16.60 -10.43
C VAL A 18 1.49 -16.45 -10.01
N ILE A 19 1.21 -15.44 -9.21
CA ILE A 19 -0.12 -15.07 -8.75
C ILE A 19 -0.48 -13.75 -9.42
N ASP A 20 -1.45 -13.72 -10.31
CA ASP A 20 -1.96 -12.54 -11.00
C ASP A 20 -3.22 -11.95 -10.34
N GLU A 21 -3.73 -12.61 -9.30
CA GLU A 21 -4.89 -12.21 -8.51
C GLU A 21 -4.75 -12.73 -7.08
N GLY A 22 -4.99 -11.86 -6.08
CA GLY A 22 -4.87 -12.28 -4.69
C GLY A 22 -4.87 -11.13 -3.68
N ILE A 23 -4.47 -11.48 -2.46
CA ILE A 23 -4.44 -10.58 -1.31
C ILE A 23 -3.08 -10.66 -0.64
N VAL A 24 -2.49 -9.49 -0.34
CA VAL A 24 -1.31 -9.36 0.54
C VAL A 24 -1.74 -8.64 1.81
N GLU A 25 -1.50 -9.25 2.95
CA GLU A 25 -1.69 -8.63 4.26
C GLU A 25 -0.35 -8.07 4.76
N TYR A 26 -0.36 -6.81 5.18
CA TYR A 26 0.82 -6.12 5.72
C TYR A 26 0.59 -5.75 7.18
N ASP A 27 1.63 -5.89 7.99
CA ASP A 27 1.78 -5.12 9.21
C ASP A 27 2.27 -3.72 8.83
N SER A 28 1.73 -2.69 9.48
CA SER A 28 2.12 -1.30 9.20
C SER A 28 2.42 -0.54 10.47
N LYS A 29 3.33 0.42 10.38
CA LYS A 29 3.68 1.33 11.47
C LYS A 29 4.08 2.69 10.92
N VAL A 30 3.76 3.74 11.67
CA VAL A 30 4.27 5.09 11.39
C VAL A 30 5.78 5.13 11.63
N VAL A 31 6.51 5.87 10.78
CA VAL A 31 7.97 6.04 10.91
C VAL A 31 8.30 7.11 11.94
N ASP A 32 7.54 8.21 11.97
CA ASP A 32 7.67 9.28 12.98
C ASP A 32 6.47 9.22 13.94
N ASP A 33 6.69 8.72 15.14
CA ASP A 33 5.67 8.59 16.20
C ASP A 33 5.22 9.94 16.80
N LYS A 34 5.97 11.03 16.51
CA LYS A 34 5.62 12.40 16.91
C LYS A 34 4.74 13.11 15.89
N HIS A 35 4.48 12.52 14.74
CA HIS A 35 3.59 13.09 13.73
C HIS A 35 2.19 13.33 14.33
N PRO A 36 1.54 14.50 14.13
CA PRO A 36 0.21 14.80 14.71
C PRO A 36 -0.85 13.72 14.48
N LEU A 37 -0.81 13.07 13.33
CA LEU A 37 -1.74 11.99 12.97
C LEU A 37 -1.24 10.58 13.35
N ALA A 38 -0.14 10.44 14.11
CA ALA A 38 0.40 9.12 14.47
C ALA A 38 -0.64 8.25 15.21
N GLY A 39 -1.50 8.86 16.02
CA GLY A 39 -2.60 8.16 16.71
C GLY A 39 -3.70 7.62 15.77
N LEU A 40 -3.75 8.10 14.53
CA LEU A 40 -4.65 7.61 13.47
C LEU A 40 -3.94 6.65 12.51
N ALA A 41 -2.65 6.33 12.75
CA ALA A 41 -1.92 5.41 11.90
C ALA A 41 -2.49 3.99 12.01
N PRO A 42 -2.77 3.32 10.89
CA PRO A 42 -3.21 1.94 10.89
C PRO A 42 -2.06 1.02 11.28
N SER A 43 -2.35 -0.06 12.02
CA SER A 43 -1.37 -1.11 12.35
C SER A 43 -1.29 -2.21 11.30
N SER A 44 -2.18 -2.20 10.32
CA SER A 44 -2.22 -3.18 9.23
C SER A 44 -2.78 -2.56 7.95
N ALA A 45 -2.44 -3.17 6.82
CA ALA A 45 -3.00 -2.87 5.52
C ALA A 45 -3.31 -4.17 4.77
N THR A 46 -4.34 -4.13 3.92
CA THR A 46 -4.69 -5.23 3.02
C THR A 46 -4.60 -4.73 1.58
N LEU A 47 -3.74 -5.33 0.79
CA LEU A 47 -3.66 -5.09 -0.64
C LEU A 47 -4.38 -6.20 -1.37
N LYS A 48 -5.42 -5.87 -2.11
CA LYS A 48 -6.10 -6.73 -3.08
C LYS A 48 -5.59 -6.37 -4.47
N PHE A 49 -5.25 -7.37 -5.27
CA PHE A 49 -4.76 -7.13 -6.63
C PHE A 49 -5.37 -8.11 -7.62
N LYS A 50 -5.54 -7.65 -8.85
CA LYS A 50 -6.01 -8.43 -9.98
C LYS A 50 -5.53 -7.77 -11.27
N LYS A 51 -4.68 -8.47 -12.04
CA LYS A 51 -4.10 -7.96 -13.28
C LYS A 51 -3.44 -6.58 -13.08
N ASP A 52 -3.97 -5.55 -13.75
CA ASP A 52 -3.41 -4.19 -13.74
C ASP A 52 -4.06 -3.28 -12.67
N LYS A 53 -4.79 -3.87 -11.71
CA LYS A 53 -5.47 -3.12 -10.64
C LYS A 53 -5.05 -3.58 -9.27
N PHE A 54 -4.96 -2.65 -8.35
CA PHE A 54 -4.83 -2.98 -6.94
C PHE A 54 -5.59 -1.98 -6.06
N LEU A 55 -5.96 -2.44 -4.89
CA LEU A 55 -6.63 -1.66 -3.84
C LEU A 55 -5.91 -1.93 -2.52
N ILE A 56 -5.37 -0.88 -1.90
CA ILE A 56 -4.85 -0.94 -0.53
C ILE A 56 -5.90 -0.38 0.41
N GLU A 57 -6.30 -1.17 1.39
CA GLU A 57 -7.26 -0.81 2.42
C GLU A 57 -6.55 -0.76 3.78
N MET A 58 -6.76 0.31 4.52
CA MET A 58 -6.23 0.51 5.86
C MET A 58 -7.34 1.01 6.77
N SER A 59 -7.38 0.51 8.01
CA SER A 59 -8.39 0.90 8.99
C SER A 59 -7.75 1.11 10.36
N THR A 60 -8.11 2.22 11.01
CA THR A 60 -7.74 2.49 12.39
C THR A 60 -8.98 2.41 13.27
N MET A 61 -8.99 1.44 14.20
CA MET A 61 -10.10 1.20 15.14
C MET A 61 -11.49 1.07 14.47
N GLY A 62 -11.54 0.72 13.17
CA GLY A 62 -12.79 0.63 12.41
C GLY A 62 -13.48 1.98 12.11
N MET A 63 -12.98 3.09 12.62
CA MET A 63 -13.58 4.42 12.47
C MET A 63 -12.95 5.24 11.36
N PHE A 64 -11.62 5.19 11.23
CA PHE A 64 -10.89 5.90 10.18
C PHE A 64 -10.40 4.90 9.15
N ASN A 65 -10.99 4.95 7.95
CA ASN A 65 -10.62 4.06 6.87
C ASN A 65 -10.06 4.88 5.70
N THR A 66 -8.89 4.49 5.22
CA THR A 66 -8.29 5.04 4.00
C THR A 66 -8.08 3.92 3.00
N MET A 67 -8.34 4.23 1.74
CA MET A 67 -8.20 3.29 0.64
C MET A 67 -7.51 3.97 -0.52
N PHE A 68 -6.61 3.24 -1.18
CA PHE A 68 -5.91 3.68 -2.38
C PHE A 68 -6.14 2.64 -3.47
N MET A 69 -6.93 2.99 -4.45
CA MET A 69 -7.22 2.15 -5.60
C MET A 69 -6.43 2.66 -6.81
N CYS A 70 -5.68 1.78 -7.44
CA CYS A 70 -4.86 2.09 -8.60
C CYS A 70 -5.31 1.27 -9.80
N ASP A 71 -5.43 1.93 -10.94
CA ASP A 71 -5.60 1.31 -12.25
C ASP A 71 -4.37 1.69 -13.11
N LEU A 72 -3.53 0.69 -13.39
CA LEU A 72 -2.28 0.86 -14.13
C LEU A 72 -2.50 1.10 -15.63
N GLN A 73 -3.65 0.66 -16.17
CA GLN A 73 -4.00 0.88 -17.59
C GLN A 73 -4.40 2.34 -17.81
N THR A 74 -5.26 2.88 -16.97
CA THR A 74 -5.69 4.29 -17.05
C THR A 74 -4.71 5.23 -16.37
N LYS A 75 -3.73 4.69 -15.62
CA LYS A 75 -2.75 5.43 -14.83
C LYS A 75 -3.40 6.40 -13.85
N THR A 76 -4.40 5.91 -13.16
CA THR A 76 -5.14 6.67 -12.15
C THR A 76 -4.94 6.09 -10.77
N LEU A 77 -4.94 6.97 -9.77
CA LEU A 77 -4.98 6.63 -8.36
C LEU A 77 -6.22 7.27 -7.74
N THR A 78 -7.09 6.46 -7.18
CA THR A 78 -8.24 6.95 -6.42
C THR A 78 -7.96 6.82 -4.93
N GLN A 79 -7.85 7.94 -4.27
CA GLN A 79 -7.78 8.02 -2.82
C GLN A 79 -9.20 8.14 -2.24
N MET A 80 -9.54 7.26 -1.30
CA MET A 80 -10.83 7.29 -0.60
C MET A 80 -10.61 7.39 0.90
N VAL A 81 -11.46 8.16 1.57
CA VAL A 81 -11.48 8.29 3.02
C VAL A 81 -12.90 8.13 3.54
N LYS A 82 -13.01 7.36 4.63
CA LYS A 82 -14.25 7.25 5.41
C LYS A 82 -13.91 7.52 6.86
N PHE A 83 -14.48 8.58 7.41
CA PHE A 83 -14.31 8.98 8.80
C PHE A 83 -15.63 9.58 9.30
N MET A 84 -16.25 8.96 10.29
CA MET A 84 -17.60 9.32 10.75
C MET A 84 -18.59 9.38 9.58
N ASP A 85 -19.21 10.53 9.35
CA ASP A 85 -20.16 10.76 8.26
C ASP A 85 -19.49 11.17 6.95
N VAL A 86 -18.18 11.48 6.99
CA VAL A 86 -17.41 11.88 5.80
C VAL A 86 -17.06 10.65 4.98
N LYS A 87 -17.42 10.65 3.70
CA LYS A 87 -17.07 9.65 2.70
C LYS A 87 -16.71 10.38 1.42
N GLN A 88 -15.40 10.54 1.18
CA GLN A 88 -14.88 11.30 0.06
C GLN A 88 -13.93 10.44 -0.77
N ALA A 89 -13.93 10.65 -2.08
CA ALA A 89 -13.00 10.05 -3.02
C ALA A 89 -12.41 11.13 -3.92
N CYS A 90 -11.09 11.09 -4.12
CA CYS A 90 -10.36 11.94 -5.04
C CYS A 90 -9.68 11.08 -6.07
N ILE A 91 -9.88 11.38 -7.36
CA ILE A 91 -9.27 10.67 -8.49
C ILE A 91 -8.11 11.51 -9.01
N GLU A 92 -6.92 10.94 -9.00
CA GLU A 92 -5.68 11.56 -9.44
C GLU A 92 -5.23 10.94 -10.76
N ASP A 93 -4.87 11.78 -11.72
CA ASP A 93 -4.23 11.36 -12.97
C ASP A 93 -2.71 11.16 -12.80
N GLU A 94 -2.05 10.65 -13.84
CA GLU A 94 -0.61 10.42 -13.85
C GLU A 94 0.20 11.68 -13.49
N ASN A 95 -0.23 12.87 -13.93
CA ASN A 95 0.49 14.12 -13.66
C ASN A 95 0.39 14.51 -12.18
N ALA A 96 -0.79 14.39 -11.58
CA ALA A 96 -1.02 14.64 -10.17
C ALA A 96 -0.23 13.67 -9.29
N ILE A 97 -0.25 12.38 -9.62
CA ILE A 97 0.52 11.34 -8.94
C ILE A 97 2.02 11.63 -9.01
N ARG A 98 2.54 11.99 -10.19
CA ARG A 98 3.94 12.33 -10.40
C ARG A 98 4.37 13.52 -9.56
N LYS A 99 3.55 14.58 -9.52
CA LYS A 99 3.80 15.78 -8.71
C LYS A 99 3.85 15.45 -7.22
N GLU A 100 2.99 14.57 -6.75
CA GLU A 100 3.03 14.11 -5.36
C GLU A 100 4.30 13.30 -5.07
N ASN A 101 4.64 12.35 -5.95
CA ASN A 101 5.85 11.54 -5.83
C ASN A 101 7.13 12.38 -5.85
N ASP A 102 7.14 13.54 -6.49
CA ASP A 102 8.27 14.49 -6.49
C ASP A 102 8.62 14.99 -5.07
N ASN A 103 7.67 14.97 -4.14
CA ASN A 103 7.90 15.31 -2.73
C ASN A 103 8.52 14.17 -1.90
N TYR A 104 8.61 12.95 -2.49
CA TYR A 104 9.16 11.77 -1.83
C TYR A 104 10.07 10.99 -2.79
N LYS A 105 11.05 11.70 -3.38
CA LYS A 105 12.01 11.09 -4.32
C LYS A 105 12.97 10.16 -3.60
N LEU A 106 13.14 8.97 -4.18
CA LEU A 106 14.01 7.91 -3.67
C LEU A 106 15.13 7.60 -4.67
N LYS A 107 16.35 7.46 -4.17
CA LYS A 107 17.43 6.79 -4.88
C LYS A 107 17.43 5.33 -4.43
N ILE A 108 17.25 4.41 -5.38
CA ILE A 108 17.09 2.98 -5.13
C ILE A 108 18.23 2.22 -5.78
N GLU A 109 18.91 1.40 -5.00
CA GLU A 109 20.03 0.56 -5.42
C GLU A 109 19.72 -0.89 -5.05
N GLU A 110 19.63 -1.79 -6.05
CA GLU A 110 19.45 -3.22 -5.81
C GLU A 110 20.77 -3.82 -5.29
N THR A 111 20.69 -4.68 -4.29
CA THR A 111 21.85 -5.38 -3.72
C THR A 111 21.76 -6.87 -4.01
N SER A 112 22.85 -7.61 -3.76
CA SER A 112 22.85 -9.07 -3.91
C SER A 112 22.19 -9.81 -2.74
N GLU A 113 21.81 -9.09 -1.68
CA GLU A 113 21.25 -9.69 -0.48
C GLU A 113 19.78 -10.06 -0.68
N THR A 114 19.37 -11.15 -0.06
CA THR A 114 18.00 -11.62 -0.10
C THR A 114 17.51 -11.96 1.30
N LYS A 115 16.18 -11.90 1.49
CA LYS A 115 15.49 -12.25 2.74
C LYS A 115 14.19 -12.96 2.40
N GLU A 116 13.75 -13.88 3.22
CA GLU A 116 12.42 -14.45 3.11
C GLU A 116 11.41 -13.58 3.86
N ILE A 117 10.30 -13.22 3.19
CA ILE A 117 9.19 -12.47 3.77
C ILE A 117 7.89 -13.11 3.28
N ALA A 118 7.02 -13.50 4.20
CA ALA A 118 5.74 -14.14 3.92
C ALA A 118 5.85 -15.35 2.97
N GLY A 119 6.94 -16.14 3.08
CA GLY A 119 7.20 -17.32 2.26
C GLY A 119 7.81 -17.05 0.89
N TYR A 120 8.10 -15.78 0.55
CA TYR A 120 8.71 -15.39 -0.73
C TYR A 120 10.17 -14.97 -0.55
N LYS A 121 11.03 -15.38 -1.48
CA LYS A 121 12.39 -14.86 -1.57
C LYS A 121 12.36 -13.44 -2.11
N CYS A 122 12.84 -12.49 -1.31
CA CYS A 122 12.80 -11.07 -1.63
C CYS A 122 14.20 -10.51 -1.81
N ASN A 123 14.41 -9.74 -2.87
CA ASN A 123 15.65 -9.01 -3.11
C ASN A 123 15.66 -7.72 -2.29
N ARG A 124 16.82 -7.39 -1.71
CA ARG A 124 17.01 -6.16 -0.94
C ARG A 124 17.29 -4.98 -1.85
N LEU A 125 16.65 -3.88 -1.53
CA LEU A 125 16.88 -2.55 -2.08
C LEU A 125 17.45 -1.66 -0.97
N LYS A 126 18.58 -1.03 -1.21
CA LYS A 126 19.06 0.08 -0.40
C LYS A 126 18.41 1.35 -0.91
N VAL A 127 17.63 2.00 -0.07
CA VAL A 127 16.85 3.19 -0.41
C VAL A 127 17.40 4.38 0.34
N THR A 128 17.71 5.47 -0.39
CA THR A 128 18.18 6.74 0.16
C THR A 128 17.19 7.84 -0.22
N MET A 129 16.75 8.65 0.74
CA MET A 129 15.90 9.80 0.43
C MET A 129 16.71 10.87 -0.30
N VAL A 130 16.20 11.38 -1.43
CA VAL A 130 16.90 12.42 -2.20
C VAL A 130 16.90 13.75 -1.46
N SER A 131 15.83 14.06 -0.72
CA SER A 131 15.71 15.30 0.07
C SER A 131 16.63 15.35 1.30
N ASP A 132 16.99 14.17 1.85
CA ASP A 132 17.91 14.03 2.99
C ASP A 132 18.71 12.72 2.84
N PRO A 133 19.92 12.76 2.25
CA PRO A 133 20.74 11.57 2.03
C PRO A 133 21.22 10.87 3.30
N THR A 134 21.03 11.44 4.48
CA THR A 134 21.32 10.77 5.76
C THR A 134 20.27 9.73 6.11
N ILE A 135 19.04 9.84 5.53
CA ILE A 135 17.98 8.89 5.70
C ILE A 135 18.13 7.76 4.71
N VAL A 136 18.61 6.63 5.21
CA VAL A 136 18.80 5.39 4.45
C VAL A 136 17.99 4.28 5.12
N PHE A 137 17.29 3.47 4.32
CA PHE A 137 16.54 2.32 4.82
C PHE A 137 16.51 1.19 3.80
N ASP A 138 16.12 0.01 4.25
CA ASP A 138 15.97 -1.14 3.39
C ASP A 138 14.52 -1.30 2.94
N ALA A 139 14.35 -1.64 1.66
CA ALA A 139 13.12 -2.18 1.13
C ALA A 139 13.38 -3.56 0.52
N TYR A 140 12.34 -4.36 0.40
CA TYR A 140 12.42 -5.71 -0.14
C TYR A 140 11.28 -5.95 -1.11
N TYR A 141 11.57 -6.62 -2.23
CA TYR A 141 10.57 -6.94 -3.24
C TYR A 141 10.79 -8.35 -3.79
N THR A 142 9.73 -8.95 -4.32
CA THR A 142 9.80 -10.25 -5.00
C THR A 142 9.34 -10.14 -6.45
N LYS A 143 9.97 -10.94 -7.32
CA LYS A 143 9.58 -11.14 -8.73
C LYS A 143 8.68 -12.35 -8.91
N ASP A 144 8.46 -13.13 -7.85
CA ASP A 144 7.72 -14.40 -7.90
C ASP A 144 6.19 -14.20 -7.95
N MET A 145 5.73 -12.95 -8.04
CA MET A 145 4.32 -12.56 -8.29
C MET A 145 4.22 -11.85 -9.64
N GLY A 146 3.14 -12.09 -10.39
CA GLY A 146 2.94 -11.58 -11.75
C GLY A 146 2.67 -10.08 -11.89
N MET A 147 2.96 -9.27 -10.87
CA MET A 147 2.67 -7.84 -10.79
C MET A 147 3.91 -6.98 -11.07
N GLU A 148 4.54 -7.16 -12.24
CA GLU A 148 5.78 -6.43 -12.56
C GLU A 148 5.62 -4.90 -12.58
N ALA A 149 4.47 -4.39 -13.03
CA ALA A 149 4.21 -2.97 -13.17
C ALA A 149 3.56 -2.32 -11.94
N VAL A 150 3.34 -3.07 -10.85
CA VAL A 150 2.57 -2.60 -9.68
C VAL A 150 3.09 -1.28 -9.09
N ASN A 151 4.38 -1.02 -9.20
CA ASN A 151 5.01 0.18 -8.65
C ASN A 151 5.08 1.36 -9.62
N SER A 152 4.62 1.23 -10.87
CA SER A 152 4.86 2.22 -11.93
C SER A 152 4.34 3.63 -11.62
N LEU A 153 3.34 3.76 -10.75
CA LEU A 153 2.77 5.02 -10.29
C LEU A 153 3.23 5.43 -8.88
N SER A 154 4.26 4.78 -8.33
CA SER A 154 4.77 5.05 -6.98
C SER A 154 6.20 5.61 -7.03
N PRO A 155 6.76 6.09 -5.90
CA PRO A 155 8.18 6.45 -5.80
C PRO A 155 9.14 5.29 -6.12
N TYR A 156 8.64 4.06 -6.19
CA TYR A 156 9.38 2.84 -6.56
C TYR A 156 9.20 2.43 -8.03
N ALA A 157 8.85 3.36 -8.92
CA ALA A 157 8.48 3.07 -10.33
C ALA A 157 9.51 2.22 -11.11
N GLY A 158 10.80 2.27 -10.73
CA GLY A 158 11.85 1.43 -11.33
C GLY A 158 11.90 -0.02 -10.83
N VAL A 159 11.18 -0.36 -9.77
CA VAL A 159 11.20 -1.69 -9.14
C VAL A 159 10.13 -2.57 -9.78
N LYS A 160 10.57 -3.64 -10.46
CA LYS A 160 9.68 -4.60 -11.13
C LYS A 160 9.38 -5.77 -10.19
N GLY A 161 8.17 -5.79 -9.64
CA GLY A 161 7.69 -6.82 -8.72
C GLY A 161 7.02 -6.27 -7.47
N MET A 162 6.46 -7.14 -6.66
CA MET A 162 5.70 -6.79 -5.47
C MET A 162 6.62 -6.37 -4.33
N LEU A 163 6.38 -5.18 -3.75
CA LEU A 163 7.07 -4.71 -2.56
C LEU A 163 6.57 -5.48 -1.34
N MET A 164 7.47 -6.16 -0.64
CA MET A 164 7.15 -6.98 0.53
C MET A 164 7.53 -6.31 1.85
N GLN A 165 8.49 -5.41 1.82
CA GLN A 165 8.79 -4.49 2.92
C GLN A 165 9.25 -3.16 2.32
N TYR A 166 8.63 -2.06 2.70
CA TYR A 166 8.93 -0.75 2.12
C TYR A 166 8.41 0.40 3.00
N ARG A 167 8.84 1.62 2.71
CA ARG A 167 8.25 2.84 3.28
C ARG A 167 7.57 3.65 2.19
N LEU A 168 6.48 4.28 2.54
CA LEU A 168 5.74 5.18 1.65
C LEU A 168 5.18 6.34 2.45
N LYS A 169 5.26 7.54 1.88
CA LYS A 169 4.64 8.74 2.45
C LYS A 169 3.37 9.07 1.69
N LYS A 170 2.26 9.15 2.39
CA LYS A 170 0.97 9.60 1.88
C LYS A 170 0.27 10.47 2.93
N MET A 171 -0.44 11.50 2.49
CA MET A 171 -1.17 12.42 3.39
C MET A 171 -0.27 13.03 4.48
N GLY A 172 0.98 13.34 4.14
CA GLY A 172 1.97 13.88 5.07
C GLY A 172 2.64 12.85 6.01
N MET A 173 2.08 11.65 6.16
CA MET A 173 2.55 10.62 7.07
C MET A 173 3.39 9.56 6.35
N GLU A 174 4.58 9.27 6.87
CA GLU A 174 5.43 8.18 6.38
C GLU A 174 5.14 6.90 7.16
N MET A 175 4.80 5.85 6.42
CA MET A 175 4.48 4.54 6.96
C MET A 175 5.48 3.50 6.46
N GLN A 176 5.82 2.53 7.31
CA GLN A 176 6.52 1.31 6.93
C GLN A 176 5.52 0.16 6.86
N PHE A 177 5.58 -0.59 5.77
CA PHE A 177 4.79 -1.80 5.54
C PHE A 177 5.70 -3.02 5.49
N THR A 178 5.24 -4.14 6.05
CA THR A 178 5.93 -5.44 5.97
C THR A 178 4.90 -6.53 5.72
N ALA A 179 5.02 -7.23 4.60
CA ALA A 179 4.10 -8.30 4.26
C ALA A 179 4.16 -9.42 5.30
N ARG A 180 3.00 -9.81 5.80
CA ARG A 180 2.82 -10.88 6.77
C ARG A 180 2.31 -12.14 6.11
N CYS A 181 1.44 -12.00 5.12
CA CYS A 181 0.76 -13.10 4.46
C CYS A 181 0.42 -12.74 3.02
N VAL A 182 0.54 -13.72 2.14
CA VAL A 182 0.07 -13.66 0.75
C VAL A 182 -0.89 -14.80 0.51
N LYS A 183 -2.05 -14.49 -0.07
CA LYS A 183 -3.10 -15.47 -0.37
C LYS A 183 -3.49 -15.34 -1.84
N LYS A 184 -3.51 -16.44 -2.58
CA LYS A 184 -4.25 -16.52 -3.83
C LYS A 184 -5.73 -16.48 -3.48
N ALA A 185 -6.47 -15.57 -4.09
CA ALA A 185 -7.90 -15.41 -3.82
C ALA A 185 -8.57 -14.78 -5.04
N ASP A 186 -9.80 -15.19 -5.31
CA ASP A 186 -10.63 -14.51 -6.30
C ASP A 186 -11.00 -13.12 -5.76
N VAL A 187 -10.65 -12.06 -6.50
CA VAL A 187 -10.99 -10.68 -6.17
C VAL A 187 -12.09 -10.21 -7.11
N ALA A 188 -13.25 -9.87 -6.57
CA ALA A 188 -14.37 -9.39 -7.38
C ALA A 188 -14.02 -8.09 -8.10
N ASP A 189 -14.40 -7.95 -9.37
CA ASP A 189 -14.06 -6.78 -10.18
C ASP A 189 -14.62 -5.47 -9.60
N ASN A 190 -15.78 -5.51 -8.95
CA ASN A 190 -16.37 -4.37 -8.25
C ASN A 190 -15.57 -3.92 -7.02
N SER A 191 -14.58 -4.70 -6.56
CA SER A 191 -13.62 -4.24 -5.53
C SER A 191 -12.79 -3.04 -6.03
N PHE A 192 -12.66 -2.88 -7.34
CA PHE A 192 -11.92 -1.81 -8.00
C PHE A 192 -12.84 -0.72 -8.56
N GLU A 193 -13.95 -0.45 -7.88
CA GLU A 193 -14.90 0.61 -8.21
C GLU A 193 -15.09 1.54 -7.01
N VAL A 194 -15.30 2.84 -7.29
CA VAL A 194 -15.65 3.79 -6.24
C VAL A 194 -17.11 3.55 -5.84
N PRO A 195 -17.39 3.16 -4.59
CA PRO A 195 -18.78 2.96 -4.18
C PRO A 195 -19.61 4.23 -4.32
N ALA A 196 -20.85 4.10 -4.79
CA ALA A 196 -21.73 5.22 -5.13
C ALA A 196 -22.02 6.18 -3.94
N TYR A 197 -21.80 5.75 -2.72
CA TYR A 197 -21.99 6.57 -1.53
C TYR A 197 -20.78 7.46 -1.19
N PHE A 198 -19.68 7.41 -1.96
CA PHE A 198 -18.57 8.36 -1.84
C PHE A 198 -18.85 9.61 -2.66
N LYS A 199 -18.66 10.78 -2.05
CA LYS A 199 -18.65 12.06 -2.76
C LYS A 199 -17.30 12.23 -3.46
N ILE A 200 -17.31 12.43 -4.78
CA ILE A 200 -16.11 12.79 -5.52
C ILE A 200 -15.74 14.23 -5.19
N VAL A 201 -14.50 14.46 -4.78
CA VAL A 201 -13.95 15.75 -4.38
C VAL A 201 -12.65 16.05 -5.11
N SER A 202 -12.23 17.32 -5.11
CA SER A 202 -10.93 17.74 -5.63
C SER A 202 -9.78 17.35 -4.68
N GLN A 203 -8.54 17.36 -5.20
CA GLN A 203 -7.34 17.17 -4.36
C GLN A 203 -7.25 18.21 -3.24
N GLU A 204 -7.63 19.46 -3.52
CA GLU A 204 -7.63 20.54 -2.54
C GLU A 204 -8.64 20.30 -1.40
N GLU A 205 -9.86 19.83 -1.72
CA GLU A 205 -10.85 19.46 -0.71
C GLU A 205 -10.38 18.27 0.13
N MET A 206 -9.79 17.25 -0.51
CA MET A 206 -9.23 16.09 0.19
C MET A 206 -8.09 16.52 1.12
N LYS A 207 -7.19 17.40 0.66
CA LYS A 207 -6.10 17.94 1.48
C LYS A 207 -6.65 18.73 2.67
N LYS A 208 -7.62 19.62 2.47
CA LYS A 208 -8.26 20.39 3.56
C LYS A 208 -8.87 19.48 4.62
N PHE A 209 -9.44 18.35 4.21
CA PHE A 209 -9.96 17.37 5.17
C PHE A 209 -8.85 16.84 6.09
N PHE A 210 -7.69 16.43 5.54
CA PHE A 210 -6.57 15.93 6.35
C PHE A 210 -5.89 17.02 7.18
N ASP A 211 -5.76 18.23 6.64
CA ASP A 211 -5.22 19.40 7.38
C ASP A 211 -6.12 19.73 8.59
N GLY A 212 -7.43 19.51 8.49
CA GLY A 212 -8.38 19.71 9.58
C GLY A 212 -8.37 18.64 10.68
N LEU A 213 -7.65 17.53 10.48
CA LEU A 213 -7.44 16.48 11.48
C LEU A 213 -6.19 16.69 12.35
N GLN A 214 -5.31 17.60 11.95
CA GLN A 214 -4.07 17.96 12.65
C GLN A 214 -4.35 19.02 13.72
#